data_966035fcfdd5c571620b7e60fdc486cb
#
_entry.id   966035fcfdd5c571620b7e60fdc486cb
#
_cell.length_a   1.000
_cell.length_b   1.000
_cell.length_c   1.000
_cell.angle_alpha   90.00
_cell.angle_beta   90.00
_cell.angle_gamma   90.00
#
_symmetry.space_group_name_H-M   'P 1'
#
loop_
_entity.id
_entity.type
_entity.pdbx_description
1 polymer ?
#
loop_
_entity_poly.entity_id
_entity_poly.type
_entity_poly.pdbx_seq_one_letter_code
_entity_poly.pdbx_strand_id
1 'polypeptide(L)'
;RRIRVGKNEPIYGYLSEFHPELIEDEYFRPHDTAVISVPQKAPQGAITRSESALEMLERVKRVSVEWIKTGHRKGQNTHNVSATVTIREDEWGVVGEWMWDNRLIIY
;
A
#
# COMPACT_ATOMS: atom_id res chain seq x y z
N ARG A 1 2.22 -9.20 5.90
CA ARG A 1 3.45 -8.53 5.40
C ARG A 1 4.40 -9.54 4.78
N ARG A 2 5.23 -9.06 3.86
CA ARG A 2 6.30 -9.85 3.25
C ARG A 2 7.64 -9.14 3.49
N ILE A 3 8.63 -9.88 3.93
CA ILE A 3 9.98 -9.37 4.19
C ILE A 3 11.02 -10.22 3.45
N ARG A 4 12.07 -9.57 2.96
CA ARG A 4 13.22 -10.25 2.36
C ARG A 4 14.28 -10.51 3.43
N VAL A 5 14.86 -11.71 3.40
CA VAL A 5 15.95 -12.10 4.28
C VAL A 5 17.01 -12.87 3.52
N GLY A 6 18.25 -12.75 3.93
CA GLY A 6 19.32 -13.62 3.43
C GLY A 6 19.14 -15.06 3.91
N LYS A 7 19.42 -16.04 3.05
CA LYS A 7 19.33 -17.45 3.42
C LYS A 7 20.40 -17.89 4.46
N ASN A 8 21.35 -17.02 4.74
CA ASN A 8 22.33 -17.21 5.81
C ASN A 8 21.87 -16.69 7.18
N GLU A 9 20.71 -16.01 7.23
CA GLU A 9 20.16 -15.52 8.49
C GLU A 9 19.55 -16.65 9.34
N PRO A 10 19.74 -16.64 10.66
CA PRO A 10 19.21 -17.70 11.53
C PRO A 10 17.71 -17.92 11.43
N ILE A 11 16.94 -16.84 11.19
CA ILE A 11 15.50 -16.93 11.03
C ILE A 11 15.08 -17.75 9.81
N TYR A 12 15.87 -17.70 8.73
CA TYR A 12 15.60 -18.53 7.55
C TYR A 12 15.73 -20.02 7.90
N GLY A 13 16.82 -20.41 8.59
CA GLY A 13 17.02 -21.80 9.03
C GLY A 13 15.88 -22.30 9.91
N TYR A 14 15.50 -21.51 10.91
CA TYR A 14 14.41 -21.85 11.81
C TYR A 14 13.08 -22.04 11.07
N LEU A 15 12.71 -21.07 10.24
CA LEU A 15 11.43 -21.14 9.51
C LEU A 15 11.43 -22.22 8.44
N SER A 16 12.57 -22.52 7.81
CA SER A 16 12.67 -23.63 6.84
C SER A 16 12.40 -24.98 7.48
N GLU A 17 12.77 -25.14 8.74
CA GLU A 17 12.55 -26.37 9.49
C GLU A 17 11.13 -26.47 10.05
N PHE A 18 10.62 -25.40 10.67
CA PHE A 18 9.37 -25.45 11.44
C PHE A 18 8.16 -24.88 10.73
N HIS A 19 8.35 -23.95 9.79
CA HIS A 19 7.27 -23.24 9.09
C HIS A 19 7.60 -23.00 7.62
N PRO A 20 7.90 -24.05 6.83
CA PRO A 20 8.30 -23.88 5.42
C PRO A 20 7.19 -23.22 4.56
N GLU A 21 5.93 -23.32 4.97
CA GLU A 21 4.78 -22.69 4.30
C GLU A 21 4.84 -21.16 4.29
N LEU A 22 5.66 -20.55 5.15
CA LEU A 22 5.81 -19.10 5.24
C LEU A 22 6.94 -18.55 4.36
N ILE A 23 7.72 -19.41 3.72
CA ILE A 23 8.92 -19.04 2.99
C ILE A 23 8.78 -19.36 1.51
N GLU A 24 9.25 -18.46 0.68
CA GLU A 24 9.47 -18.68 -0.74
C GLU A 24 10.83 -18.10 -1.18
N ASP A 25 11.37 -18.61 -2.28
CA ASP A 25 12.56 -18.02 -2.87
C ASP A 25 12.28 -16.63 -3.44
N GLU A 26 13.21 -15.70 -3.24
CA GLU A 26 13.10 -14.38 -3.87
C GLU A 26 13.30 -14.51 -5.38
N TYR A 27 12.43 -13.85 -6.15
CA TYR A 27 12.34 -14.03 -7.61
C TYR A 27 13.66 -13.73 -8.36
N PHE A 28 14.34 -12.64 -8.02
CA PHE A 28 15.58 -12.24 -8.71
C PHE A 28 16.84 -12.88 -8.11
N ARG A 29 16.79 -13.29 -6.85
CA ARG A 29 17.94 -13.87 -6.12
C ARG A 29 17.57 -15.14 -5.36
N PRO A 30 17.06 -16.17 -6.05
CA PRO A 30 16.55 -17.37 -5.39
C PRO A 30 17.61 -18.19 -4.65
N HIS A 31 18.89 -18.03 -5.00
CA HIS A 31 19.99 -18.78 -4.43
C HIS A 31 20.44 -18.29 -3.04
N ASP A 32 20.26 -17.00 -2.74
CA ASP A 32 20.77 -16.41 -1.50
C ASP A 32 19.73 -15.63 -0.69
N THR A 33 18.55 -15.38 -1.26
CA THR A 33 17.52 -14.55 -0.66
C THR A 33 16.18 -15.28 -0.66
N ALA A 34 15.48 -15.17 0.46
CA ALA A 34 14.13 -15.68 0.64
C ALA A 34 13.15 -14.57 1.01
N VAL A 35 11.87 -14.81 0.77
CA VAL A 35 10.77 -13.96 1.20
C VAL A 35 9.98 -14.69 2.27
N ILE A 36 9.81 -14.04 3.41
CA ILE A 36 9.00 -14.55 4.51
C ILE A 36 7.66 -13.83 4.49
N SER A 37 6.58 -14.61 4.48
CA SER A 37 5.21 -14.11 4.63
C SER A 37 4.82 -14.12 6.09
N VAL A 38 4.57 -12.94 6.67
CA VAL A 38 4.14 -12.79 8.06
C VAL A 38 2.64 -12.51 8.08
N PRO A 39 1.80 -13.51 8.38
CA PRO A 39 0.36 -13.31 8.49
C PRO A 39 0.05 -12.40 9.69
N GLN A 40 -0.86 -11.46 9.48
CA GLN A 40 -1.33 -10.55 10.52
C GLN A 40 -2.85 -10.46 10.44
N LYS A 41 -3.50 -10.56 11.59
CA LYS A 41 -4.94 -10.32 11.67
C LYS A 41 -5.20 -8.81 11.63
N ALA A 42 -6.05 -8.38 10.72
CA ALA A 42 -6.51 -7.00 10.70
C ALA A 42 -7.36 -6.71 11.94
N PRO A 43 -7.24 -5.52 12.54
CA PRO A 43 -8.11 -5.12 13.64
C PRO A 43 -9.56 -4.99 13.17
N GLN A 44 -10.49 -5.05 14.11
CA GLN A 44 -11.90 -4.81 13.83
C GLN A 44 -12.07 -3.42 13.22
N GLY A 45 -12.88 -3.31 12.16
CA GLY A 45 -13.11 -2.05 11.45
C GLY A 45 -11.98 -1.61 10.51
N ALA A 46 -10.97 -2.47 10.30
CA ALA A 46 -9.93 -2.18 9.32
C ALA A 46 -10.50 -2.03 7.91
N ILE A 47 -9.97 -1.05 7.18
CA ILE A 47 -10.31 -0.85 5.77
C ILE A 47 -9.67 -1.96 4.95
N THR A 48 -10.48 -2.62 4.14
CA THR A 48 -10.07 -3.74 3.30
C THR A 48 -10.13 -3.37 1.82
N ARG A 49 -9.70 -4.29 0.94
CA ARG A 49 -9.79 -4.12 -0.52
C ARG A 49 -11.23 -4.09 -1.07
N SER A 50 -12.23 -4.30 -0.23
CA SER A 50 -13.63 -4.20 -0.61
C SER A 50 -14.16 -2.77 -0.66
N GLU A 51 -13.37 -1.79 -0.18
CA GLU A 51 -13.73 -0.37 -0.30
C GLU A 51 -13.94 0.05 -1.75
N SER A 52 -14.77 1.06 -1.97
CA SER A 52 -14.96 1.66 -3.29
C SER A 52 -13.79 2.56 -3.69
N ALA A 53 -13.65 2.82 -4.99
CA ALA A 53 -12.67 3.78 -5.50
C ALA A 53 -12.87 5.18 -4.91
N LEU A 54 -14.13 5.63 -4.73
CA LEU A 54 -14.45 6.92 -4.12
C LEU A 54 -14.02 7.00 -2.66
N GLU A 55 -14.23 5.96 -1.86
CA GLU A 55 -13.79 5.93 -0.45
C GLU A 55 -12.27 6.08 -0.35
N MET A 56 -11.53 5.42 -1.23
CA MET A 56 -10.08 5.58 -1.30
C MET A 56 -9.68 6.99 -1.71
N LEU A 57 -10.32 7.57 -2.73
CA LEU A 57 -10.06 8.92 -3.23
C LEU A 57 -10.38 9.99 -2.17
N GLU A 58 -11.47 9.86 -1.44
CA GLU A 58 -11.81 10.76 -0.33
C GLU A 58 -10.73 10.73 0.77
N ARG A 59 -10.16 9.57 1.04
CA ARG A 59 -9.06 9.45 1.99
C ARG A 59 -7.78 10.12 1.47
N VAL A 60 -7.45 9.96 0.19
CA VAL A 60 -6.34 10.66 -0.46
C VAL A 60 -6.52 12.18 -0.36
N LYS A 61 -7.72 12.67 -0.69
CA LYS A 61 -8.08 14.09 -0.55
C LYS A 61 -7.92 14.58 0.89
N ARG A 62 -8.43 13.82 1.84
CA ARG A 62 -8.34 14.17 3.27
C ARG A 62 -6.89 14.30 3.72
N VAL A 63 -6.03 13.34 3.39
CA VAL A 63 -4.60 13.39 3.73
C VAL A 63 -3.92 14.57 3.02
N SER A 64 -4.27 14.84 1.76
CA SER A 64 -3.73 16.00 1.03
C SER A 64 -4.08 17.32 1.72
N VAL A 65 -5.35 17.49 2.11
CA VAL A 65 -5.84 18.74 2.70
C VAL A 65 -5.38 18.89 4.16
N GLU A 66 -5.56 17.86 4.97
CA GLU A 66 -5.34 17.94 6.42
C GLU A 66 -3.87 17.76 6.82
N TRP A 67 -3.07 17.09 6.02
CA TRP A 67 -1.66 16.83 6.30
C TRP A 67 -0.72 17.62 5.41
N ILE A 68 -0.82 17.45 4.08
CA ILE A 68 0.15 18.05 3.16
C ILE A 68 0.00 19.58 3.12
N LYS A 69 -1.21 20.08 2.90
CA LYS A 69 -1.47 21.52 2.75
C LYS A 69 -1.29 22.30 4.05
N THR A 70 -1.50 21.67 5.18
CA THR A 70 -1.27 22.27 6.51
C THR A 70 0.19 22.18 6.96
N GLY A 71 1.00 21.34 6.30
CA GLY A 71 2.42 21.18 6.62
C GLY A 71 3.25 22.46 6.42
N HIS A 72 4.46 22.45 6.93
CA HIS A 72 5.38 23.61 6.88
C HIS A 72 6.00 23.82 5.48
N ARG A 73 6.04 22.82 4.62
CA ARG A 73 6.56 22.96 3.24
C ARG A 73 5.51 23.56 2.33
N LYS A 74 5.89 24.61 1.62
CA LYS A 74 5.03 25.34 0.68
C LYS A 74 5.68 25.43 -0.70
N GLY A 75 4.88 25.75 -1.71
CA GLY A 75 5.35 25.93 -3.09
C GLY A 75 5.60 24.63 -3.85
N GLN A 76 6.48 24.67 -4.83
CA GLN A 76 6.72 23.55 -5.76
C GLN A 76 7.33 22.30 -5.12
N ASN A 77 7.94 22.43 -3.96
CA ASN A 77 8.59 21.34 -3.23
C ASN A 77 7.71 20.78 -2.08
N THR A 78 6.40 20.93 -2.17
CA THR A 78 5.50 20.27 -1.22
C THR A 78 5.50 18.76 -1.44
N HIS A 79 5.23 18.01 -0.38
CA HIS A 79 4.94 16.59 -0.50
C HIS A 79 3.61 16.38 -1.24
N ASN A 80 3.42 15.19 -1.77
CA ASN A 80 2.17 14.73 -2.36
C ASN A 80 1.68 13.45 -1.70
N VAL A 81 0.44 13.08 -1.96
CA VAL A 81 -0.11 11.78 -1.58
C VAL A 81 -0.11 10.91 -2.83
N SER A 82 0.74 9.87 -2.82
CA SER A 82 0.77 8.88 -3.89
C SER A 82 -0.06 7.66 -3.50
N ALA A 83 -0.99 7.28 -4.34
CA ALA A 83 -1.85 6.14 -4.12
C ALA A 83 -2.19 5.43 -5.43
N THR A 84 -2.34 4.11 -5.37
CA THR A 84 -2.91 3.33 -6.47
C THR A 84 -4.37 3.03 -6.12
N VAL A 85 -5.27 3.51 -6.94
CA VAL A 85 -6.71 3.33 -6.77
C VAL A 85 -7.20 2.24 -7.72
N THR A 86 -7.78 1.18 -7.16
CA THR A 86 -8.45 0.15 -7.96
C THR A 86 -9.85 0.63 -8.29
N ILE A 87 -10.18 0.69 -9.58
CA ILE A 87 -11.48 1.16 -10.08
C ILE A 87 -12.19 -0.03 -10.72
N ARG A 88 -13.42 -0.32 -10.30
CA ARG A 88 -14.27 -1.32 -10.92
C ARG A 88 -14.91 -0.73 -12.18
N GLU A 89 -15.37 -1.59 -13.07
CA GLU A 89 -15.92 -1.17 -14.36
C GLU A 89 -17.11 -0.21 -14.22
N ASP A 90 -17.94 -0.40 -13.24
CA ASP A 90 -19.10 0.44 -12.92
C ASP A 90 -18.77 1.75 -12.18
N GLU A 91 -17.53 1.91 -11.72
CA GLU A 91 -17.10 3.10 -10.96
C GLU A 91 -16.47 4.20 -11.82
N TRP A 92 -16.12 3.94 -13.10
CA TRP A 92 -15.37 4.88 -13.94
C TRP A 92 -16.04 6.24 -14.09
N GLY A 93 -17.35 6.27 -14.27
CA GLY A 93 -18.11 7.52 -14.44
C GLY A 93 -17.99 8.42 -13.20
N VAL A 94 -18.36 7.90 -12.04
CA VAL A 94 -18.35 8.65 -10.78
C VAL A 94 -16.93 9.04 -10.34
N VAL A 95 -15.94 8.18 -10.62
CA VAL A 95 -14.53 8.51 -10.36
C VAL A 95 -14.06 9.64 -11.27
N GLY A 96 -14.41 9.62 -12.55
CA GLY A 96 -14.06 10.69 -13.50
C GLY A 96 -14.63 12.04 -13.09
N GLU A 97 -15.90 12.10 -12.71
CA GLU A 97 -16.54 13.31 -12.19
C GLU A 97 -15.85 13.80 -10.92
N TRP A 98 -15.63 12.92 -9.96
CA TRP A 98 -14.94 13.25 -8.72
C TRP A 98 -13.53 13.80 -8.96
N MET A 99 -12.75 13.18 -9.83
CA MET A 99 -11.41 13.63 -10.22
C MET A 99 -11.43 15.03 -10.82
N TRP A 100 -12.39 15.30 -11.70
CA TRP A 100 -12.55 16.61 -12.31
C TRP A 100 -12.88 17.69 -11.26
N ASP A 101 -13.81 17.42 -10.37
CA ASP A 101 -14.22 18.36 -9.32
C ASP A 101 -13.10 18.65 -8.32
N ASN A 102 -12.24 17.67 -8.07
CA ASN A 102 -11.14 17.80 -7.12
C ASN A 102 -9.76 18.02 -7.76
N ARG A 103 -9.69 18.30 -9.05
CA ARG A 103 -8.44 18.40 -9.83
C ARG A 103 -7.40 19.38 -9.27
N LEU A 104 -7.84 20.42 -8.56
CA LEU A 104 -6.93 21.40 -7.92
C LEU A 104 -6.43 20.96 -6.53
N ILE A 105 -6.90 19.83 -6.04
CA ILE A 105 -6.56 19.32 -4.72
C ILE A 105 -5.62 18.11 -4.84
N ILE A 106 -5.81 17.29 -5.86
CA ILE A 106 -5.18 15.97 -6.01
C ILE A 106 -4.22 15.87 -7.20
N TYR A 107 -3.73 16.99 -7.70
CA TYR A 107 -2.75 16.97 -8.79
C TYR A 107 -1.40 16.40 -8.38
#